data_aae9d6844e472008c6e9ee3cb029beae
#
_entry.id   aae9d6844e472008c6e9ee3cb029beae
#
_cell.length_a   1.000
_cell.length_b   1.000
_cell.length_c   1.000
_cell.angle_alpha   90.00
_cell.angle_beta   90.00
_cell.angle_gamma   90.00
#
_symmetry.space_group_name_H-M   'P 1'
#
loop_
_entity.id
_entity.type
_entity.pdbx_description
1 polymer ?
#
loop_
_entity_poly.entity_id
_entity_poly.type
_entity_poly.pdbx_seq_one_letter_code
_entity_poly.pdbx_strand_id
1 'polypeptide(L)'
;MHNNPNHMELRQLRYFVEVGRLKSYSLASKSLYITQSTISQQIRKLEEELGVELLTRDTRHVTLSDYGDQFLPHAVKVIEDAQKCSDIIHDVKDLNTGSLTIGSTYSFGPLLRQSVRDFFRLFPHVRLHLVSASWTELQKKLLDRELDIALAYKSSVSDDRIDSRLLFENRLCLIGRKDELKNCESPVPVSALSRYPLALPFKGLQARDMLESVLFAHDVDLDIRLENNSIHAILDLVRSSPLLTILSGEAVQDIRELKAIPIDHPESRMHGCYHFLKGGYQKKATQAFIDILTENNRFKTIFG
;
A
#
# COMPACT_ATOMS: atom_id res chain seq x y z
N MET A 1 14.06 27.21 -40.43
CA MET A 1 13.05 26.25 -39.98
C MET A 1 13.57 25.68 -38.68
N HIS A 2 13.04 26.09 -37.52
CA HIS A 2 13.48 25.60 -36.23
C HIS A 2 12.98 24.18 -36.06
N ASN A 3 13.94 23.23 -36.07
CA ASN A 3 13.70 21.87 -35.68
C ASN A 3 13.38 21.91 -34.18
N ASN A 4 12.14 21.66 -33.80
CA ASN A 4 11.71 21.58 -32.40
C ASN A 4 12.22 20.24 -31.84
N PRO A 5 13.17 20.22 -30.86
CA PRO A 5 13.89 19.01 -30.50
C PRO A 5 13.11 18.05 -29.57
N ASN A 6 11.83 18.24 -29.35
CA ASN A 6 11.05 17.41 -28.44
C ASN A 6 9.79 16.84 -29.09
N HIS A 7 9.96 15.78 -29.87
CA HIS A 7 8.86 14.98 -30.42
C HIS A 7 8.77 13.57 -29.83
N MET A 8 9.27 13.36 -28.62
CA MET A 8 9.12 12.07 -27.92
C MET A 8 7.63 11.69 -27.82
N GLU A 9 7.25 10.58 -28.45
CA GLU A 9 5.88 10.10 -28.48
C GLU A 9 5.60 9.09 -27.36
N LEU A 10 4.42 9.15 -26.73
CA LEU A 10 3.97 8.16 -25.74
C LEU A 10 4.07 6.72 -26.26
N ARG A 11 3.88 6.52 -27.55
CA ARG A 11 4.00 5.22 -28.21
C ARG A 11 5.44 4.67 -28.13
N GLN A 12 6.43 5.52 -28.35
CA GLN A 12 7.86 5.16 -28.26
C GLN A 12 8.22 4.75 -26.81
N LEU A 13 7.74 5.51 -25.83
CA LEU A 13 7.91 5.18 -24.41
C LEU A 13 7.30 3.83 -24.06
N ARG A 14 6.07 3.54 -24.51
CA ARG A 14 5.42 2.23 -24.30
C ARG A 14 6.24 1.09 -24.87
N TYR A 15 6.78 1.25 -26.07
CA TYR A 15 7.59 0.22 -26.70
C TYR A 15 8.92 0.00 -25.95
N PHE A 16 9.59 1.06 -25.56
CA PHE A 16 10.82 0.99 -24.76
C PHE A 16 10.57 0.29 -23.42
N VAL A 17 9.54 0.71 -22.65
CA VAL A 17 9.17 0.12 -21.37
C VAL A 17 8.88 -1.38 -21.51
N GLU A 18 8.09 -1.78 -22.51
CA GLU A 18 7.73 -3.19 -22.69
C GLU A 18 8.95 -4.05 -23.11
N VAL A 19 9.84 -3.54 -23.97
CA VAL A 19 11.10 -4.24 -24.32
C VAL A 19 12.04 -4.32 -23.12
N GLY A 20 12.19 -3.24 -22.36
CA GLY A 20 13.01 -3.21 -21.13
C GLY A 20 12.53 -4.22 -20.08
N ARG A 21 11.20 -4.33 -19.89
CA ARG A 21 10.58 -5.27 -18.96
C ARG A 21 10.76 -6.73 -19.39
N LEU A 22 10.48 -7.04 -20.65
CA LEU A 22 10.51 -8.41 -21.19
C LEU A 22 11.90 -8.85 -21.66
N LYS A 23 12.86 -7.92 -21.75
CA LYS A 23 14.22 -8.14 -22.27
C LYS A 23 14.23 -8.84 -23.63
N SER A 24 13.20 -8.60 -24.43
CA SER A 24 12.98 -9.28 -25.71
C SER A 24 12.04 -8.50 -26.63
N TYR A 25 12.54 -8.15 -27.83
CA TYR A 25 11.72 -7.53 -28.87
C TYR A 25 10.60 -8.46 -29.37
N SER A 26 10.88 -9.76 -29.45
CA SER A 26 9.90 -10.75 -29.91
C SER A 26 8.75 -10.93 -28.92
N LEU A 27 9.04 -10.97 -27.62
CA LEU A 27 7.99 -11.03 -26.60
C LEU A 27 7.19 -9.73 -26.52
N ALA A 28 7.86 -8.57 -26.59
CA ALA A 28 7.21 -7.27 -26.62
C ALA A 28 6.31 -7.10 -27.83
N SER A 29 6.72 -7.59 -29.01
CA SER A 29 5.89 -7.53 -30.22
C SER A 29 4.61 -8.35 -30.10
N LYS A 30 4.68 -9.51 -29.49
CA LYS A 30 3.49 -10.34 -29.19
C LYS A 30 2.57 -9.67 -28.17
N SER A 31 3.14 -9.13 -27.09
CA SER A 31 2.38 -8.44 -26.04
C SER A 31 1.64 -7.20 -26.56
N LEU A 32 2.26 -6.45 -27.47
CA LEU A 32 1.73 -5.21 -28.03
C LEU A 32 0.93 -5.40 -29.33
N TYR A 33 0.85 -6.63 -29.87
CA TYR A 33 0.17 -6.97 -31.12
C TYR A 33 0.70 -6.16 -32.34
N ILE A 34 2.01 -5.93 -32.40
CA ILE A 34 2.68 -5.22 -33.49
C ILE A 34 3.93 -5.98 -33.93
N THR A 35 4.51 -5.57 -35.07
CA THR A 35 5.71 -6.22 -35.61
C THR A 35 6.96 -5.83 -34.82
N GLN A 36 7.91 -6.75 -34.69
CA GLN A 36 9.21 -6.50 -34.05
C GLN A 36 9.99 -5.36 -34.73
N SER A 37 9.90 -5.26 -36.09
CA SER A 37 10.50 -4.19 -36.85
C SER A 37 9.97 -2.81 -36.50
N THR A 38 8.64 -2.70 -36.25
CA THR A 38 8.00 -1.44 -35.82
C THR A 38 8.54 -1.00 -34.46
N ILE A 39 8.60 -1.92 -33.48
CA ILE A 39 9.13 -1.61 -32.15
C ILE A 39 10.58 -1.14 -32.26
N SER A 40 11.43 -1.90 -32.95
CA SER A 40 12.86 -1.59 -33.11
C SER A 40 13.06 -0.23 -33.76
N GLN A 41 12.29 0.10 -34.79
CA GLN A 41 12.39 1.37 -35.48
C GLN A 41 11.95 2.55 -34.58
N GLN A 42 10.89 2.37 -33.79
CA GLN A 42 10.40 3.44 -32.93
C GLN A 42 11.32 3.69 -31.73
N ILE A 43 11.88 2.63 -31.15
CA ILE A 43 12.87 2.78 -30.07
C ILE A 43 14.14 3.45 -30.62
N ARG A 44 14.60 3.05 -31.80
CA ARG A 44 15.76 3.69 -32.44
C ARG A 44 15.53 5.19 -32.67
N LYS A 45 14.34 5.60 -33.13
CA LYS A 45 13.99 7.03 -33.26
C LYS A 45 14.05 7.76 -31.91
N LEU A 46 13.58 7.12 -30.83
CA LEU A 46 13.68 7.67 -29.49
C LEU A 46 15.13 7.84 -29.04
N GLU A 47 15.97 6.85 -29.28
CA GLU A 47 17.41 6.90 -28.98
C GLU A 47 18.15 7.96 -29.82
N GLU A 48 17.81 8.08 -31.10
CA GLU A 48 18.34 9.14 -31.99
C GLU A 48 17.95 10.54 -31.51
N GLU A 49 16.73 10.71 -31.02
CA GLU A 49 16.24 11.98 -30.48
C GLU A 49 16.91 12.35 -29.15
N LEU A 50 17.14 11.35 -28.27
CA LEU A 50 17.80 11.54 -27.00
C LEU A 50 19.34 11.62 -27.12
N GLY A 51 19.89 11.20 -28.26
CA GLY A 51 21.33 11.17 -28.51
C GLY A 51 22.09 10.11 -27.72
N VAL A 52 21.37 9.13 -27.13
CA VAL A 52 21.95 8.04 -26.34
C VAL A 52 21.22 6.73 -26.61
N GLU A 53 21.93 5.61 -26.50
CA GLU A 53 21.32 4.28 -26.54
C GLU A 53 20.68 3.95 -25.18
N LEU A 54 19.42 3.57 -25.20
CA LEU A 54 18.66 3.13 -24.01
C LEU A 54 18.74 1.61 -23.83
N LEU A 55 18.92 0.88 -24.94
CA LEU A 55 19.02 -0.58 -24.96
C LEU A 55 20.35 -1.00 -25.56
N THR A 56 21.07 -1.88 -24.86
CA THR A 56 22.24 -2.55 -25.40
C THR A 56 21.82 -3.82 -26.14
N ARG A 57 22.41 -4.02 -27.34
CA ARG A 57 22.13 -5.18 -28.17
C ARG A 57 23.35 -6.11 -28.12
N ASP A 58 23.26 -7.14 -27.30
CA ASP A 58 24.15 -8.29 -27.49
C ASP A 58 23.46 -9.31 -28.41
N THR A 59 24.23 -10.13 -29.14
CA THR A 59 23.71 -11.02 -30.17
C THR A 59 22.66 -12.01 -29.73
N ARG A 60 22.42 -12.15 -28.42
CA ARG A 60 21.44 -13.08 -27.82
C ARG A 60 20.47 -12.47 -26.83
N HIS A 61 20.75 -11.27 -26.31
CA HIS A 61 19.92 -10.66 -25.24
C HIS A 61 19.81 -9.14 -25.44
N VAL A 62 18.65 -8.60 -25.05
CA VAL A 62 18.42 -7.16 -24.94
C VAL A 62 18.47 -6.80 -23.46
N THR A 63 19.31 -5.84 -23.10
CA THR A 63 19.40 -5.30 -21.74
C THR A 63 19.29 -3.79 -21.77
N LEU A 64 18.94 -3.18 -20.65
CA LEU A 64 19.00 -1.73 -20.52
C LEU A 64 20.45 -1.27 -20.49
N SER A 65 20.74 -0.12 -21.08
CA SER A 65 21.99 0.60 -20.84
C SER A 65 21.91 1.36 -19.51
N ASP A 66 23.01 1.94 -19.03
CA ASP A 66 23.00 2.80 -17.84
C ASP A 66 22.03 3.99 -17.99
N TYR A 67 21.91 4.53 -19.22
CA TYR A 67 20.90 5.56 -19.54
C TYR A 67 19.49 4.99 -19.53
N GLY A 68 19.30 3.77 -20.06
CA GLY A 68 18.02 3.09 -20.06
C GLY A 68 17.51 2.77 -18.67
N ASP A 69 18.39 2.32 -17.76
CA ASP A 69 18.04 2.06 -16.36
C ASP A 69 17.56 3.33 -15.65
N GLN A 70 18.21 4.46 -15.89
CA GLN A 70 17.78 5.75 -15.33
C GLN A 70 16.50 6.28 -16.00
N PHE A 71 16.34 6.09 -17.31
CA PHE A 71 15.21 6.59 -18.06
C PHE A 71 13.93 5.80 -17.84
N LEU A 72 14.01 4.47 -17.60
CA LEU A 72 12.87 3.57 -17.47
C LEU A 72 11.82 4.02 -16.44
N PRO A 73 12.18 4.36 -15.19
CA PRO A 73 11.17 4.80 -14.20
C PRO A 73 10.44 6.08 -14.61
N HIS A 74 11.13 6.99 -15.31
CA HIS A 74 10.51 8.23 -15.82
C HIS A 74 9.56 7.95 -16.99
N ALA A 75 9.94 7.06 -17.91
CA ALA A 75 9.10 6.64 -19.04
C ALA A 75 7.82 5.94 -18.56
N VAL A 76 7.93 5.06 -17.55
CA VAL A 76 6.76 4.44 -16.89
C VAL A 76 5.82 5.50 -16.34
N LYS A 77 6.36 6.45 -15.58
CA LYS A 77 5.56 7.52 -14.96
C LYS A 77 4.81 8.38 -15.99
N VAL A 78 5.43 8.74 -17.09
CA VAL A 78 4.78 9.51 -18.17
C VAL A 78 3.62 8.73 -18.79
N ILE A 79 3.80 7.41 -19.02
CA ILE A 79 2.74 6.55 -19.56
C ILE A 79 1.55 6.47 -18.61
N GLU A 80 1.83 6.30 -17.30
CA GLU A 80 0.82 6.25 -16.25
C GLU A 80 0.05 7.57 -16.14
N ASP A 81 0.75 8.71 -16.19
CA ASP A 81 0.11 10.02 -16.10
C ASP A 81 -0.75 10.31 -17.35
N ALA A 82 -0.32 9.87 -18.54
CA ALA A 82 -1.14 9.95 -19.74
C ALA A 82 -2.40 9.05 -19.65
N GLN A 83 -2.30 7.87 -19.05
CA GLN A 83 -3.46 7.01 -18.79
C GLN A 83 -4.42 7.67 -17.81
N LYS A 84 -3.91 8.30 -16.74
CA LYS A 84 -4.74 9.05 -15.77
C LYS A 84 -5.52 10.20 -16.45
N CYS A 85 -4.92 10.90 -17.43
CA CYS A 85 -5.66 11.91 -18.19
C CYS A 85 -6.89 11.31 -18.90
N SER A 86 -6.74 10.12 -19.48
CA SER A 86 -7.86 9.41 -20.11
C SER A 86 -8.90 8.97 -19.08
N ASP A 87 -8.45 8.44 -17.94
CA ASP A 87 -9.30 7.97 -16.86
C ASP A 87 -10.14 9.11 -16.26
N ILE A 88 -9.56 10.32 -16.11
CA ILE A 88 -10.28 11.51 -15.64
C ILE A 88 -11.47 11.82 -16.56
N ILE A 89 -11.28 11.74 -17.87
CA ILE A 89 -12.36 12.01 -18.82
C ILE A 89 -13.44 10.93 -18.79
N HIS A 90 -13.05 9.67 -18.58
CA HIS A 90 -13.99 8.56 -18.41
C HIS A 90 -14.78 8.69 -17.10
N ASP A 91 -14.14 9.06 -15.98
CA ASP A 91 -14.78 9.30 -14.69
C ASP A 91 -15.81 10.46 -14.74
N VAL A 92 -15.58 11.46 -15.60
CA VAL A 92 -16.54 12.57 -15.80
C VAL A 92 -17.80 12.08 -16.52
N LYS A 93 -17.69 11.07 -17.39
CA LYS A 93 -18.80 10.58 -18.21
C LYS A 93 -19.65 9.53 -17.49
N ASP A 94 -19.06 8.64 -16.70
CA ASP A 94 -19.82 7.54 -16.07
C ASP A 94 -19.14 7.04 -14.79
N LEU A 95 -19.89 7.03 -13.66
CA LEU A 95 -19.47 6.42 -12.39
C LEU A 95 -19.27 4.89 -12.48
N ASN A 96 -19.76 4.27 -13.56
CA ASN A 96 -19.80 2.82 -13.71
C ASN A 96 -18.56 2.22 -14.38
N THR A 97 -17.60 3.03 -14.80
CA THR A 97 -16.36 2.56 -15.46
C THR A 97 -15.16 3.29 -14.87
N GLY A 98 -14.03 2.61 -14.80
CA GLY A 98 -12.80 3.21 -14.27
C GLY A 98 -12.03 2.26 -13.36
N SER A 99 -10.99 2.77 -12.73
CA SER A 99 -10.18 2.02 -11.76
C SER A 99 -9.91 2.84 -10.50
N LEU A 100 -9.88 2.15 -9.37
CA LEU A 100 -9.55 2.72 -8.07
C LEU A 100 -8.42 1.89 -7.44
N THR A 101 -7.32 2.52 -7.08
CA THR A 101 -6.18 1.88 -6.44
C THR A 101 -6.10 2.28 -4.97
N ILE A 102 -6.26 1.30 -4.09
CA ILE A 102 -6.32 1.49 -2.64
C ILE A 102 -5.13 0.81 -2.00
N GLY A 103 -4.32 1.57 -1.27
CA GLY A 103 -3.31 1.02 -0.37
C GLY A 103 -3.88 0.76 1.03
N SER A 104 -3.42 -0.27 1.71
CA SER A 104 -3.77 -0.46 3.12
C SER A 104 -2.67 -1.13 3.91
N THR A 105 -2.50 -0.74 5.17
CA THR A 105 -1.77 -1.55 6.14
C THR A 105 -2.65 -2.71 6.60
N TYR A 106 -2.03 -3.74 7.17
CA TYR A 106 -2.71 -4.97 7.55
C TYR A 106 -3.93 -4.75 8.45
N SER A 107 -3.81 -3.86 9.42
CA SER A 107 -4.85 -3.62 10.44
C SER A 107 -6.19 -3.16 9.87
N PHE A 108 -6.20 -2.65 8.65
CA PHE A 108 -7.43 -2.22 7.96
C PHE A 108 -8.12 -3.33 7.17
N GLY A 109 -7.58 -4.55 7.18
CA GLY A 109 -8.11 -5.69 6.44
C GLY A 109 -9.61 -5.96 6.66
N PRO A 110 -10.12 -6.03 7.91
CA PRO A 110 -11.54 -6.23 8.18
C PRO A 110 -12.43 -5.15 7.55
N LEU A 111 -12.14 -3.87 7.82
CA LEU A 111 -12.88 -2.73 7.29
C LEU A 111 -12.82 -2.67 5.75
N LEU A 112 -11.62 -2.90 5.18
CA LEU A 112 -11.43 -2.89 3.73
C LEU A 112 -12.25 -4.00 3.05
N ARG A 113 -12.25 -5.23 3.59
CA ARG A 113 -13.04 -6.35 3.03
C ARG A 113 -14.53 -6.04 2.99
N GLN A 114 -15.06 -5.45 4.06
CA GLN A 114 -16.47 -5.07 4.11
C GLN A 114 -16.76 -3.98 3.08
N SER A 115 -15.96 -2.91 3.05
CA SER A 115 -16.16 -1.77 2.13
C SER A 115 -16.02 -2.17 0.66
N VAL A 116 -15.08 -3.06 0.33
CA VAL A 116 -14.94 -3.61 -1.02
C VAL A 116 -16.17 -4.40 -1.45
N ARG A 117 -16.73 -5.22 -0.56
CA ARG A 117 -17.95 -5.99 -0.86
C ARG A 117 -19.14 -5.07 -1.14
N ASP A 118 -19.31 -4.03 -0.33
CA ASP A 118 -20.41 -3.09 -0.49
C ASP A 118 -20.20 -2.20 -1.72
N PHE A 119 -18.96 -1.83 -2.02
CA PHE A 119 -18.60 -1.09 -3.21
C PHE A 119 -18.93 -1.86 -4.50
N PHE A 120 -18.60 -3.16 -4.58
CA PHE A 120 -18.92 -3.97 -5.75
C PHE A 120 -20.41 -4.20 -5.96
N ARG A 121 -21.25 -4.10 -4.92
CA ARG A 121 -22.71 -4.13 -5.08
C ARG A 121 -23.25 -2.89 -5.79
N LEU A 122 -22.64 -1.74 -5.54
CA LEU A 122 -23.06 -0.46 -6.09
C LEU A 122 -22.36 -0.13 -7.42
N PHE A 123 -21.09 -0.55 -7.58
CA PHE A 123 -20.23 -0.23 -8.71
C PHE A 123 -19.57 -1.49 -9.29
N PRO A 124 -20.35 -2.42 -9.87
CA PRO A 124 -19.85 -3.75 -10.29
C PRO A 124 -18.84 -3.70 -11.44
N HIS A 125 -18.75 -2.60 -12.18
CA HIS A 125 -17.88 -2.47 -13.35
C HIS A 125 -16.61 -1.66 -13.05
N VAL A 126 -16.46 -1.09 -11.86
CA VAL A 126 -15.23 -0.40 -11.44
C VAL A 126 -14.17 -1.42 -11.04
N ARG A 127 -12.98 -1.30 -11.62
CA ARG A 127 -11.85 -2.18 -11.27
C ARG A 127 -11.16 -1.68 -10.01
N LEU A 128 -11.04 -2.54 -9.00
CA LEU A 128 -10.28 -2.25 -7.78
C LEU A 128 -8.89 -2.89 -7.84
N HIS A 129 -7.87 -2.11 -7.51
CA HIS A 129 -6.51 -2.57 -7.24
C HIS A 129 -6.21 -2.36 -5.77
N LEU A 130 -5.95 -3.45 -5.05
CA LEU A 130 -5.65 -3.42 -3.62
C LEU A 130 -4.16 -3.70 -3.40
N VAL A 131 -3.48 -2.81 -2.70
CA VAL A 131 -2.05 -2.91 -2.38
C VAL A 131 -1.88 -2.97 -0.87
N SER A 132 -1.33 -4.08 -0.37
CA SER A 132 -0.97 -4.22 1.06
C SER A 132 0.52 -3.99 1.23
N ALA A 133 0.89 -3.01 2.06
CA ALA A 133 2.29 -2.64 2.29
C ALA A 133 2.46 -1.92 3.64
N SER A 134 3.72 -1.63 4.02
CA SER A 134 4.03 -0.75 5.14
C SER A 134 3.58 0.69 4.87
N TRP A 135 3.40 1.50 5.94
CA TRP A 135 3.03 2.91 5.76
C TRP A 135 4.06 3.67 4.91
N THR A 136 5.34 3.44 5.13
CA THR A 136 6.42 4.09 4.37
C THR A 136 6.31 3.82 2.86
N GLU A 137 6.02 2.59 2.47
CA GLU A 137 5.81 2.22 1.07
C GLU A 137 4.52 2.82 0.51
N LEU A 138 3.43 2.77 1.28
CA LEU A 138 2.14 3.37 0.87
C LEU A 138 2.26 4.89 0.72
N GLN A 139 2.96 5.55 1.63
CA GLN A 139 3.25 6.99 1.55
C GLN A 139 4.00 7.35 0.26
N LYS A 140 5.06 6.61 -0.05
CA LYS A 140 5.80 6.79 -1.31
C LYS A 140 4.88 6.61 -2.51
N LYS A 141 4.07 5.54 -2.53
CA LYS A 141 3.12 5.28 -3.61
C LYS A 141 2.03 6.35 -3.77
N LEU A 142 1.56 6.94 -2.66
CA LEU A 142 0.68 8.11 -2.72
C LEU A 142 1.37 9.31 -3.37
N LEU A 143 2.60 9.62 -2.94
CA LEU A 143 3.38 10.72 -3.48
C LEU A 143 3.70 10.54 -4.97
N ASP A 144 3.96 9.30 -5.40
CA ASP A 144 4.19 8.92 -6.79
C ASP A 144 2.89 8.78 -7.60
N ARG A 145 1.73 9.03 -6.97
CA ARG A 145 0.38 8.92 -7.58
C ARG A 145 0.03 7.52 -8.08
N GLU A 146 0.64 6.50 -7.52
CA GLU A 146 0.31 5.10 -7.78
C GLU A 146 -0.92 4.63 -6.99
N LEU A 147 -1.31 5.35 -5.93
CA LEU A 147 -2.49 5.11 -5.13
C LEU A 147 -3.44 6.31 -5.20
N ASP A 148 -4.73 6.03 -5.22
CA ASP A 148 -5.78 7.04 -5.08
C ASP A 148 -6.00 7.40 -3.61
N ILE A 149 -6.00 6.38 -2.73
CA ILE A 149 -6.06 6.53 -1.27
C ILE A 149 -5.23 5.46 -0.57
N ALA A 150 -4.84 5.72 0.67
CA ALA A 150 -4.22 4.73 1.55
C ALA A 150 -4.90 4.69 2.91
N LEU A 151 -5.05 3.50 3.49
CA LEU A 151 -5.60 3.24 4.81
C LEU A 151 -4.47 2.84 5.75
N ALA A 152 -4.20 3.67 6.73
CA ALA A 152 -3.11 3.47 7.68
C ALA A 152 -3.39 4.21 8.99
N TYR A 153 -2.66 3.90 10.05
CA TYR A 153 -2.67 4.75 11.23
C TYR A 153 -1.91 6.04 10.97
N LYS A 154 -2.37 7.13 11.63
CA LYS A 154 -1.70 8.41 11.56
C LYS A 154 -0.28 8.26 12.08
N SER A 155 0.69 8.69 11.27
CA SER A 155 2.10 8.73 11.66
C SER A 155 2.40 9.99 12.48
N SER A 156 3.38 9.90 13.38
CA SER A 156 3.96 11.06 14.06
C SER A 156 4.72 11.97 13.10
N VAL A 157 5.25 11.41 12.02
CA VAL A 157 5.90 12.17 10.94
C VAL A 157 4.88 12.41 9.84
N SER A 158 4.50 13.67 9.64
CA SER A 158 3.56 14.09 8.59
C SER A 158 4.31 14.63 7.37
N ASP A 159 3.76 14.39 6.19
CA ASP A 159 4.18 15.03 4.94
C ASP A 159 3.08 16.02 4.54
N ASP A 160 3.45 17.30 4.36
CA ASP A 160 2.50 18.39 4.08
C ASP A 160 1.74 18.20 2.74
N ARG A 161 2.22 17.30 1.88
CA ARG A 161 1.58 16.95 0.61
C ARG A 161 0.46 15.92 0.77
N ILE A 162 0.33 15.29 1.94
CA ILE A 162 -0.66 14.26 2.23
C ILE A 162 -1.68 14.79 3.24
N ASP A 163 -2.95 14.75 2.85
CA ASP A 163 -4.07 14.95 3.77
C ASP A 163 -4.45 13.63 4.43
N SER A 164 -4.77 13.72 5.71
CA SER A 164 -5.20 12.59 6.55
C SER A 164 -6.54 12.89 7.19
N ARG A 165 -7.49 12.00 7.04
CA ARG A 165 -8.82 12.11 7.65
C ARG A 165 -9.05 10.95 8.59
N LEU A 166 -9.46 11.28 9.81
CA LEU A 166 -9.74 10.29 10.84
C LEU A 166 -10.94 9.42 10.42
N LEU A 167 -10.78 8.12 10.55
CA LEU A 167 -11.86 7.14 10.43
C LEU A 167 -12.28 6.65 11.81
N PHE A 168 -11.35 6.12 12.60
CA PHE A 168 -11.62 5.57 13.93
C PHE A 168 -10.42 5.73 14.86
N GLU A 169 -10.69 5.56 16.15
CA GLU A 169 -9.67 5.40 17.17
C GLU A 169 -9.60 3.96 17.64
N ASN A 170 -8.42 3.48 17.90
CA ASN A 170 -8.15 2.15 18.40
C ASN A 170 -7.00 2.18 19.41
N ARG A 171 -6.64 1.03 19.96
CA ARG A 171 -5.51 0.89 20.87
C ARG A 171 -4.59 -0.25 20.46
N LEU A 172 -3.32 -0.11 20.81
CA LEU A 172 -2.38 -1.21 20.81
C LEU A 172 -2.78 -2.19 21.89
N CYS A 173 -2.86 -3.48 21.54
CA CYS A 173 -3.38 -4.52 22.40
C CYS A 173 -2.39 -5.69 22.49
N LEU A 174 -2.33 -6.31 23.65
CA LEU A 174 -1.80 -7.66 23.81
C LEU A 174 -2.85 -8.65 23.29
N ILE A 175 -2.45 -9.51 22.36
CA ILE A 175 -3.34 -10.42 21.64
C ILE A 175 -2.84 -11.86 21.82
N GLY A 176 -3.75 -12.75 22.12
CA GLY A 176 -3.50 -14.17 22.27
C GLY A 176 -4.79 -14.97 22.28
N ARG A 177 -4.68 -16.29 22.41
CA ARG A 177 -5.86 -17.14 22.60
C ARG A 177 -6.58 -16.76 23.89
N LYS A 178 -7.90 -16.98 23.91
CA LYS A 178 -8.73 -16.63 25.06
C LYS A 178 -8.33 -17.35 26.35
N ASP A 179 -7.85 -18.57 26.23
CA ASP A 179 -7.34 -19.37 27.36
C ASP A 179 -6.03 -18.81 27.93
N GLU A 180 -5.10 -18.37 27.07
CA GLU A 180 -3.84 -17.76 27.48
C GLU A 180 -4.05 -16.41 28.18
N LEU A 181 -5.06 -15.67 27.79
CA LEU A 181 -5.39 -14.35 28.32
C LEU A 181 -6.48 -14.36 29.41
N LYS A 182 -6.84 -15.54 29.95
CA LYS A 182 -7.92 -15.69 30.92
C LYS A 182 -7.68 -14.90 32.21
N ASN A 183 -6.44 -14.88 32.69
CA ASN A 183 -6.04 -14.24 33.96
C ASN A 183 -5.23 -12.95 33.73
N CYS A 184 -5.25 -12.42 32.50
CA CYS A 184 -4.55 -11.19 32.18
C CYS A 184 -5.34 -9.98 32.68
N GLU A 185 -4.66 -9.01 33.27
CA GLU A 185 -5.23 -7.72 33.65
C GLU A 185 -5.76 -6.98 32.44
N SER A 186 -6.83 -6.20 32.60
CA SER A 186 -7.42 -5.42 31.53
C SER A 186 -7.77 -4.01 32.03
N PRO A 187 -7.08 -2.97 31.52
CA PRO A 187 -6.00 -2.98 30.54
C PRO A 187 -4.70 -3.60 31.08
N VAL A 188 -3.80 -4.02 30.16
CA VAL A 188 -2.51 -4.64 30.51
C VAL A 188 -1.49 -3.57 30.88
N PRO A 189 -0.90 -3.59 32.09
CA PRO A 189 0.20 -2.69 32.44
C PRO A 189 1.42 -2.95 31.53
N VAL A 190 2.14 -1.90 31.13
CA VAL A 190 3.34 -2.01 30.30
C VAL A 190 4.38 -2.94 30.93
N SER A 191 4.58 -2.85 32.26
CA SER A 191 5.51 -3.69 33.02
C SER A 191 5.18 -5.19 32.97
N ALA A 192 3.93 -5.55 32.72
CA ALA A 192 3.51 -6.95 32.63
C ALA A 192 3.87 -7.60 31.28
N LEU A 193 4.21 -6.81 30.26
CA LEU A 193 4.51 -7.32 28.92
C LEU A 193 5.74 -8.24 28.88
N SER A 194 6.72 -8.05 29.79
CA SER A 194 7.90 -8.90 29.92
C SER A 194 7.60 -10.35 30.31
N ARG A 195 6.40 -10.63 30.83
CA ARG A 195 6.00 -11.96 31.29
C ARG A 195 5.54 -12.90 30.17
N TYR A 196 5.34 -12.36 28.97
CA TYR A 196 4.71 -13.10 27.89
C TYR A 196 5.70 -13.41 26.77
N PRO A 197 5.71 -14.65 26.24
CA PRO A 197 6.50 -14.98 25.06
C PRO A 197 5.84 -14.37 23.81
N LEU A 198 6.55 -13.47 23.14
CA LEU A 198 5.99 -12.64 22.09
C LEU A 198 6.46 -13.03 20.69
N ALA A 199 5.52 -13.03 19.75
CA ALA A 199 5.76 -12.99 18.32
C ALA A 199 5.39 -11.60 17.80
N LEU A 200 6.35 -10.80 17.35
CA LEU A 200 6.14 -9.40 17.02
C LEU A 200 6.35 -9.11 15.54
N PRO A 201 5.71 -8.05 15.02
CA PRO A 201 6.07 -7.48 13.72
C PRO A 201 7.51 -6.96 13.70
N PHE A 202 8.14 -6.95 12.52
CA PHE A 202 9.41 -6.24 12.33
C PHE A 202 9.28 -4.75 12.63
N LYS A 203 10.37 -4.12 13.06
CA LYS A 203 10.48 -2.65 13.15
C LYS A 203 10.20 -2.02 11.79
N GLY A 204 9.56 -0.85 11.78
CA GLY A 204 9.05 -0.20 10.57
C GLY A 204 7.61 -0.57 10.20
N LEU A 205 6.99 -1.52 10.90
CA LEU A 205 5.54 -1.75 10.85
C LEU A 205 4.86 -0.97 11.98
N GLN A 206 3.79 -0.25 11.66
CA GLN A 206 3.17 0.76 12.54
C GLN A 206 2.86 0.25 13.97
N ALA A 207 2.38 -0.98 14.13
CA ALA A 207 2.10 -1.54 15.45
C ALA A 207 3.39 -1.74 16.28
N ARG A 208 4.50 -2.14 15.61
CA ARG A 208 5.78 -2.28 16.28
C ARG A 208 6.39 -0.93 16.63
N ASP A 209 6.34 0.04 15.72
CA ASP A 209 6.87 1.37 15.97
C ASP A 209 6.12 2.06 17.12
N MET A 210 4.79 1.85 17.20
CA MET A 210 3.98 2.31 18.33
C MET A 210 4.38 1.62 19.64
N LEU A 211 4.64 0.31 19.61
CA LEU A 211 5.12 -0.41 20.79
C LEU A 211 6.47 0.13 21.27
N GLU A 212 7.40 0.40 20.36
CA GLU A 212 8.69 1.00 20.71
C GLU A 212 8.51 2.38 21.38
N SER A 213 7.55 3.20 20.90
CA SER A 213 7.21 4.48 21.54
C SER A 213 6.65 4.28 22.96
N VAL A 214 5.75 3.32 23.14
CA VAL A 214 5.22 2.97 24.48
C VAL A 214 6.32 2.52 25.43
N LEU A 215 7.29 1.75 24.94
CA LEU A 215 8.39 1.22 25.74
C LEU A 215 9.49 2.24 26.05
N PHE A 216 9.58 3.32 25.27
CA PHE A 216 10.70 4.28 25.34
C PHE A 216 10.92 4.87 26.74
N ALA A 217 9.84 5.08 27.50
CA ALA A 217 9.89 5.60 28.87
C ALA A 217 9.89 4.52 29.97
N HIS A 218 9.93 3.24 29.56
CA HIS A 218 9.81 2.10 30.47
C HIS A 218 11.01 1.16 30.32
N ASP A 219 11.60 0.76 31.45
CA ASP A 219 12.66 -0.26 31.49
C ASP A 219 12.02 -1.66 31.49
N VAL A 220 11.52 -2.07 30.32
CA VAL A 220 10.84 -3.36 30.13
C VAL A 220 11.55 -4.14 29.03
N ASP A 221 12.17 -5.24 29.40
CA ASP A 221 12.76 -6.20 28.46
C ASP A 221 11.71 -7.23 28.04
N LEU A 222 11.40 -7.26 26.74
CA LEU A 222 10.38 -8.15 26.19
C LEU A 222 10.96 -9.51 25.83
N ASP A 223 10.27 -10.60 26.18
CA ASP A 223 10.60 -11.96 25.74
C ASP A 223 10.16 -12.18 24.28
N ILE A 224 10.91 -11.60 23.33
CA ILE A 224 10.64 -11.73 21.90
C ILE A 224 11.19 -13.06 21.39
N ARG A 225 10.29 -13.99 21.05
CA ARG A 225 10.63 -15.33 20.53
C ARG A 225 10.64 -15.41 19.03
N LEU A 226 9.89 -14.52 18.36
CA LEU A 226 9.77 -14.48 16.90
C LEU A 226 9.52 -13.05 16.42
N GLU A 227 10.13 -12.70 15.32
CA GLU A 227 9.81 -11.51 14.57
C GLU A 227 9.48 -11.88 13.12
N ASN A 228 8.46 -11.25 12.54
CA ASN A 228 8.03 -11.51 11.17
C ASN A 228 7.43 -10.24 10.54
N ASN A 229 7.56 -10.09 9.23
CA ASN A 229 6.90 -9.02 8.47
C ASN A 229 5.48 -9.40 8.01
N SER A 230 5.12 -10.67 8.09
CA SER A 230 3.78 -11.15 7.77
C SER A 230 2.91 -11.25 9.02
N ILE A 231 2.00 -10.30 9.18
CA ILE A 231 1.04 -10.30 10.31
C ILE A 231 0.13 -11.54 10.26
N HIS A 232 -0.22 -12.03 9.06
CA HIS A 232 -0.97 -13.28 8.93
C HIS A 232 -0.22 -14.46 9.55
N ALA A 233 1.08 -14.61 9.25
CA ALA A 233 1.88 -15.68 9.81
C ALA A 233 2.01 -15.55 11.35
N ILE A 234 2.15 -14.34 11.87
CA ILE A 234 2.14 -14.08 13.31
C ILE A 234 0.81 -14.54 13.93
N LEU A 235 -0.32 -14.13 13.36
CA LEU A 235 -1.64 -14.47 13.90
C LEU A 235 -1.93 -15.98 13.81
N ASP A 236 -1.51 -16.66 12.75
CA ASP A 236 -1.63 -18.12 12.64
C ASP A 236 -0.82 -18.85 13.70
N LEU A 237 0.40 -18.37 14.01
CA LEU A 237 1.23 -18.89 15.09
C LEU A 237 0.59 -18.63 16.46
N VAL A 238 0.09 -17.43 16.71
CA VAL A 238 -0.61 -17.09 17.98
C VAL A 238 -1.86 -17.95 18.18
N ARG A 239 -2.58 -18.30 17.12
CA ARG A 239 -3.75 -19.20 17.19
C ARG A 239 -3.37 -20.64 17.56
N SER A 240 -2.18 -21.09 17.17
CA SER A 240 -1.75 -22.49 17.27
C SER A 240 -0.67 -22.76 18.34
N SER A 241 -0.24 -21.72 19.06
CA SER A 241 0.84 -21.81 20.06
C SER A 241 0.55 -20.96 21.29
N PRO A 242 1.35 -21.05 22.37
CA PRO A 242 1.23 -20.17 23.55
C PRO A 242 1.82 -18.78 23.34
N LEU A 243 2.30 -18.45 22.12
CA LEU A 243 2.82 -17.13 21.82
C LEU A 243 1.70 -16.10 21.81
N LEU A 244 2.02 -14.89 22.28
CA LEU A 244 1.16 -13.72 22.16
C LEU A 244 1.77 -12.73 21.18
N THR A 245 0.99 -11.75 20.74
CA THR A 245 1.48 -10.67 19.88
C THR A 245 0.94 -9.32 20.36
N ILE A 246 1.54 -8.24 19.85
CA ILE A 246 1.09 -6.89 20.13
C ILE A 246 0.78 -6.21 18.80
N LEU A 247 -0.52 -5.96 18.56
CA LEU A 247 -1.07 -5.34 17.36
C LEU A 247 -2.23 -4.42 17.77
N SER A 248 -2.82 -3.70 16.80
CA SER A 248 -4.08 -3.01 17.05
C SER A 248 -5.20 -4.01 17.30
N GLY A 249 -6.14 -3.69 18.16
CA GLY A 249 -7.30 -4.55 18.45
C GLY A 249 -8.13 -4.88 17.21
N GLU A 250 -8.16 -3.97 16.22
CA GLU A 250 -8.85 -4.14 14.93
C GLU A 250 -8.33 -5.33 14.13
N ALA A 251 -7.04 -5.65 14.28
CA ALA A 251 -6.41 -6.72 13.51
C ALA A 251 -7.02 -8.11 13.74
N VAL A 252 -7.70 -8.32 14.87
CA VAL A 252 -8.25 -9.63 15.27
C VAL A 252 -9.76 -9.64 15.50
N GLN A 253 -10.45 -8.57 15.15
CA GLN A 253 -11.89 -8.40 15.37
C GLN A 253 -12.73 -9.55 14.80
N ASP A 254 -12.35 -10.08 13.65
CA ASP A 254 -13.03 -11.19 12.97
C ASP A 254 -12.52 -12.58 13.42
N ILE A 255 -11.56 -12.67 14.34
CA ILE A 255 -10.93 -13.93 14.73
C ILE A 255 -11.47 -14.35 16.10
N ARG A 256 -12.45 -15.25 16.09
CA ARG A 256 -13.20 -15.66 17.28
C ARG A 256 -12.34 -16.31 18.39
N GLU A 257 -11.27 -16.97 18.03
CA GLU A 257 -10.39 -17.70 18.94
C GLU A 257 -9.45 -16.77 19.73
N LEU A 258 -9.20 -15.57 19.16
CA LEU A 258 -8.29 -14.61 19.77
C LEU A 258 -9.06 -13.61 20.65
N LYS A 259 -8.33 -13.06 21.62
CA LYS A 259 -8.74 -11.94 22.47
C LYS A 259 -7.69 -10.85 22.37
N ALA A 260 -8.13 -9.60 22.30
CA ALA A 260 -7.29 -8.42 22.39
C ALA A 260 -7.54 -7.72 23.71
N ILE A 261 -6.49 -7.39 24.44
CA ILE A 261 -6.55 -6.62 25.69
C ILE A 261 -5.72 -5.35 25.52
N PRO A 262 -6.31 -4.16 25.70
CA PRO A 262 -5.60 -2.90 25.52
C PRO A 262 -4.39 -2.77 26.45
N ILE A 263 -3.31 -2.18 25.96
CA ILE A 263 -2.15 -1.80 26.78
C ILE A 263 -2.48 -0.49 27.52
N ASP A 264 -2.22 -0.47 28.82
CA ASP A 264 -2.45 0.67 29.68
C ASP A 264 -1.35 1.74 29.51
N HIS A 265 -1.45 2.51 28.44
CA HIS A 265 -0.53 3.60 28.18
C HIS A 265 -1.23 4.66 27.28
N PRO A 266 -1.04 5.97 27.54
CA PRO A 266 -1.63 7.02 26.71
C PRO A 266 -1.24 6.92 25.22
N GLU A 267 0.03 6.62 24.94
CA GLU A 267 0.56 6.48 23.57
C GLU A 267 0.14 5.16 22.89
N SER A 268 -0.59 4.28 23.58
CA SER A 268 -1.18 3.09 22.93
C SER A 268 -2.35 3.43 22.00
N ARG A 269 -2.84 4.67 22.02
CA ARG A 269 -3.94 5.13 21.16
C ARG A 269 -3.47 5.27 19.71
N MET A 270 -4.22 4.67 18.81
CA MET A 270 -3.96 4.63 17.37
C MET A 270 -5.11 5.29 16.60
N HIS A 271 -4.80 6.25 15.75
CA HIS A 271 -5.79 6.96 14.95
C HIS A 271 -5.81 6.37 13.53
N GLY A 272 -6.81 5.55 13.24
CA GLY A 272 -7.02 4.97 11.91
C GLY A 272 -7.52 6.05 10.94
N CYS A 273 -6.81 6.24 9.85
CA CYS A 273 -7.07 7.30 8.88
C CYS A 273 -7.14 6.75 7.46
N TYR A 274 -7.82 7.49 6.59
CA TYR A 274 -7.54 7.44 5.16
C TYR A 274 -6.69 8.65 4.76
N HIS A 275 -5.75 8.40 3.86
CA HIS A 275 -4.76 9.36 3.42
C HIS A 275 -4.83 9.54 1.91
N PHE A 276 -4.67 10.75 1.42
CA PHE A 276 -4.69 11.09 -0.01
C PHE A 276 -3.82 12.30 -0.31
N LEU A 277 -3.45 12.51 -1.57
CA LEU A 277 -2.67 13.67 -1.97
C LEU A 277 -3.48 14.96 -1.86
N LYS A 278 -2.90 15.94 -1.19
CA LYS A 278 -3.47 17.28 -1.04
C LYS A 278 -3.55 17.97 -2.41
N GLY A 279 -4.71 18.56 -2.71
CA GLY A 279 -4.93 19.28 -3.96
C GLY A 279 -4.92 18.42 -5.23
N GLY A 280 -4.89 17.09 -5.10
CA GLY A 280 -5.01 16.16 -6.22
C GLY A 280 -6.46 16.06 -6.71
N TYR A 281 -6.63 15.73 -8.00
CA TYR A 281 -7.95 15.34 -8.52
C TYR A 281 -8.42 14.07 -7.79
N GLN A 282 -9.60 14.14 -7.20
CA GLN A 282 -10.21 12.99 -6.54
C GLN A 282 -11.27 12.40 -7.47
N LYS A 283 -11.05 11.16 -7.90
CA LYS A 283 -11.99 10.42 -8.75
C LYS A 283 -13.34 10.28 -8.04
N LYS A 284 -14.44 10.30 -8.80
CA LYS A 284 -15.77 10.02 -8.23
C LYS A 284 -15.85 8.65 -7.55
N ALA A 285 -15.18 7.64 -8.11
CA ALA A 285 -15.08 6.32 -7.51
C ALA A 285 -14.34 6.34 -6.17
N THR A 286 -13.32 7.19 -6.01
CA THR A 286 -12.61 7.38 -4.74
C THR A 286 -13.54 7.98 -3.69
N GLN A 287 -14.31 9.02 -4.04
CA GLN A 287 -15.26 9.63 -3.10
C GLN A 287 -16.35 8.63 -2.70
N ALA A 288 -16.93 7.90 -3.65
CA ALA A 288 -17.93 6.88 -3.38
C ALA A 288 -17.39 5.76 -2.45
N PHE A 289 -16.13 5.36 -2.65
CA PHE A 289 -15.49 4.39 -1.76
C PHE A 289 -15.26 4.95 -0.35
N ILE A 290 -14.85 6.22 -0.22
CA ILE A 290 -14.68 6.90 1.07
C ILE A 290 -16.02 6.99 1.82
N ASP A 291 -17.11 7.28 1.12
CA ASP A 291 -18.44 7.35 1.72
C ASP A 291 -18.85 5.98 2.29
N ILE A 292 -18.69 4.90 1.51
CA ILE A 292 -18.94 3.53 1.95
C ILE A 292 -18.02 3.15 3.13
N LEU A 293 -16.74 3.49 3.03
CA LEU A 293 -15.76 3.22 4.09
C LEU A 293 -16.16 3.92 5.40
N THR A 294 -16.64 5.16 5.31
CA THR A 294 -17.08 5.95 6.46
C THR A 294 -18.38 5.41 7.06
N GLU A 295 -19.32 4.97 6.23
CA GLU A 295 -20.54 4.31 6.68
C GLU A 295 -20.27 2.98 7.39
N ASN A 296 -19.35 2.16 6.82
CA ASN A 296 -18.95 0.88 7.38
C ASN A 296 -18.10 1.02 8.65
N ASN A 297 -17.51 2.20 8.85
CA ASN A 297 -16.74 2.51 10.04
C ASN A 297 -17.63 2.82 11.26
N ARG A 298 -18.81 2.26 11.36
CA ARG A 298 -19.68 2.35 12.59
C ARG A 298 -19.07 1.64 13.80
N PHE A 299 -17.91 1.04 13.67
CA PHE A 299 -17.09 0.51 14.77
C PHE A 299 -16.41 1.63 15.55
N LYS A 300 -17.25 2.54 16.04
CA LYS A 300 -16.80 3.58 16.96
C LYS A 300 -16.37 2.89 18.25
N THR A 301 -15.08 2.98 18.52
CA THR A 301 -14.52 2.74 19.84
C THR A 301 -14.83 1.34 20.41
N ILE A 302 -14.09 0.32 19.95
CA ILE A 302 -14.16 -1.04 20.55
C ILE A 302 -13.72 -1.02 22.01
N PHE A 303 -13.04 0.04 22.44
CA PHE A 303 -12.53 0.26 23.79
C PHE A 303 -12.71 1.73 24.19
N GLY A 304 -13.94 2.12 24.48
CA GLY A 304 -14.28 3.40 25.10
C GLY A 304 -13.88 3.44 26.57
#